data_e541b450e84d4b4ed42f79e92592fc5c
#
_entry.id   e541b450e84d4b4ed42f79e92592fc5c
#
_cell.length_a   1.000
_cell.length_b   1.000
_cell.length_c   1.000
_cell.angle_alpha   90.00
_cell.angle_beta   90.00
_cell.angle_gamma   90.00
#
_symmetry.space_group_name_H-M   'P 1'
#
loop_
_entity.id
_entity.type
_entity.pdbx_description
1 polymer ?
#
loop_
_entity_poly.entity_id
_entity_poly.type
_entity_poly.pdbx_seq_one_letter_code
_entity_poly.pdbx_strand_id
1 'polypeptide(L)'
;MRRSLLADRLVDLLVTDVTSVLNETIPRLQETGLFERVISGTTKELNKKYAAAPADVLNEGFQNIDRTLRWNLNEELASYSEIYFSNFDPFIRMLACLYEASPCEFICYEDGFSSYVIDYLRENRAAINRHPEGGKIRNKVHRVLLYEPHLALRGDSLTNQALPKIDRRDQELKLLLNYIFDYKKPEECMDFIFLEQSFRAEGIKTNDLALMQLCQQTVGPGRFLVKPHPRNPENLPFQLGLTRKYPTGAPWELFLLNESPDRRTIITVCSNAALTSRIVFGMDINTLMLYRLFEGKVLWKEDAILKQYLRKFRRQFAGKNYYVPQTIYELQDILKYLGGRHESTNQSFHHYPCLSSRKLS
;
A
#
# COMPACT_ATOMS: atom_id res chain seq x y z
N MET A 1 -8.06 11.23 -3.67
CA MET A 1 -9.15 11.01 -4.63
C MET A 1 -10.41 11.80 -4.27
N ARG A 2 -11.04 11.61 -3.10
CA ARG A 2 -12.27 12.33 -2.71
C ARG A 2 -12.15 13.85 -2.84
N ARG A 3 -11.10 14.47 -2.32
CA ARG A 3 -10.89 15.91 -2.35
C ARG A 3 -10.46 16.49 -3.72
N SER A 4 -9.97 15.67 -4.62
CA SER A 4 -9.45 16.14 -5.92
C SER A 4 -10.35 15.77 -7.10
N LEU A 5 -10.68 14.49 -7.24
CA LEU A 5 -11.44 13.98 -8.38
C LEU A 5 -12.95 13.98 -8.13
N LEU A 6 -13.36 13.92 -6.87
CA LEU A 6 -14.77 13.76 -6.48
C LEU A 6 -15.26 14.90 -5.58
N ALA A 7 -14.62 16.09 -5.63
CA ALA A 7 -14.91 17.19 -4.73
C ALA A 7 -16.39 17.62 -4.79
N ASP A 8 -16.96 17.71 -5.99
CA ASP A 8 -18.31 18.20 -6.23
C ASP A 8 -19.36 17.07 -6.35
N ARG A 9 -19.03 15.86 -5.89
CA ARG A 9 -19.93 14.69 -5.96
C ARG A 9 -20.38 14.26 -4.58
N LEU A 10 -21.57 13.69 -4.50
CA LEU A 10 -22.00 12.93 -3.32
C LEU A 10 -21.27 11.58 -3.35
N VAL A 11 -20.61 11.23 -2.27
CA VAL A 11 -19.77 10.02 -2.18
C VAL A 11 -20.04 9.29 -0.90
N ASP A 12 -20.40 8.02 -1.00
CA ASP A 12 -20.42 7.09 0.10
C ASP A 12 -19.10 6.31 0.19
N LEU A 13 -18.70 5.94 1.38
CA LEU A 13 -17.54 5.09 1.63
C LEU A 13 -17.98 3.75 2.17
N LEU A 14 -17.68 2.68 1.45
CA LEU A 14 -17.79 1.32 1.97
C LEU A 14 -16.47 0.89 2.61
N VAL A 15 -16.52 0.64 3.93
CA VAL A 15 -15.42 0.07 4.70
C VAL A 15 -15.67 -1.43 4.88
N THR A 16 -14.74 -2.26 4.40
CA THR A 16 -14.88 -3.73 4.47
C THR A 16 -14.09 -4.31 5.65
N ASP A 17 -14.51 -5.48 6.12
CA ASP A 17 -13.89 -6.21 7.23
C ASP A 17 -12.58 -6.92 6.89
N VAL A 18 -12.01 -6.66 5.72
CA VAL A 18 -10.72 -7.23 5.30
C VAL A 18 -9.57 -6.78 6.20
N THR A 19 -9.64 -5.55 6.74
CA THR A 19 -8.62 -4.97 7.62
C THR A 19 -9.24 -4.51 8.94
N SER A 20 -8.84 -5.10 10.06
CA SER A 20 -9.36 -4.79 11.40
C SER A 20 -9.07 -3.35 11.86
N VAL A 21 -7.97 -2.77 11.42
CA VAL A 21 -7.57 -1.38 11.79
C VAL A 21 -8.61 -0.34 11.38
N LEU A 22 -9.37 -0.58 10.32
CA LEU A 22 -10.38 0.36 9.82
C LEU A 22 -11.57 0.51 10.76
N ASN A 23 -11.92 -0.50 11.54
CA ASN A 23 -13.06 -0.43 12.47
C ASN A 23 -12.88 0.68 13.54
N GLU A 24 -11.65 0.92 13.98
CA GLU A 24 -11.34 1.99 14.94
C GLU A 24 -11.40 3.39 14.29
N THR A 25 -11.27 3.48 12.99
CA THR A 25 -11.27 4.76 12.25
C THR A 25 -12.66 5.17 11.76
N ILE A 26 -13.64 4.23 11.72
CA ILE A 26 -14.99 4.51 11.20
C ILE A 26 -15.68 5.70 11.89
N PRO A 27 -15.72 5.78 13.24
CA PRO A 27 -16.35 6.93 13.90
C PRO A 27 -15.72 8.26 13.49
N ARG A 28 -14.39 8.32 13.44
CA ARG A 28 -13.67 9.54 13.03
C ARG A 28 -13.92 9.89 11.56
N LEU A 29 -14.03 8.89 10.67
CA LEU A 29 -14.41 9.11 9.27
C LEU A 29 -15.80 9.72 9.15
N GLN A 30 -16.78 9.24 9.93
CA GLN A 30 -18.13 9.80 9.97
C GLN A 30 -18.13 11.26 10.44
N GLU A 31 -17.38 11.57 11.48
CA GLU A 31 -17.27 12.92 12.06
C GLU A 31 -16.64 13.94 11.08
N THR A 32 -15.84 13.50 10.10
CA THR A 32 -15.21 14.42 9.13
C THR A 32 -16.18 15.06 8.16
N GLY A 33 -17.35 14.50 7.95
CA GLY A 33 -18.28 14.93 6.91
C GLY A 33 -17.75 14.81 5.46
N LEU A 34 -16.66 14.06 5.25
CA LEU A 34 -16.08 13.85 3.91
C LEU A 34 -16.95 13.00 3.00
N PHE A 35 -17.74 12.14 3.58
CA PHE A 35 -18.63 11.20 2.89
C PHE A 35 -20.06 11.44 3.35
N GLU A 36 -21.00 11.27 2.44
CA GLU A 36 -22.41 11.32 2.78
C GLU A 36 -22.76 10.23 3.78
N ARG A 37 -22.23 9.03 3.51
CA ARG A 37 -22.37 7.88 4.41
C ARG A 37 -21.05 7.10 4.48
N VAL A 38 -20.80 6.55 5.66
CA VAL A 38 -19.75 5.55 5.88
C VAL A 38 -20.43 4.24 6.22
N ILE A 39 -20.37 3.30 5.30
CA ILE A 39 -21.06 2.01 5.35
C ILE A 39 -20.05 0.92 5.75
N SER A 40 -20.38 0.09 6.72
CA SER A 40 -19.58 -1.07 7.09
C SER A 40 -20.11 -2.33 6.42
N GLY A 41 -19.24 -3.09 5.74
CA GLY A 41 -19.61 -4.31 5.02
C GLY A 41 -18.76 -5.52 5.41
N THR A 42 -19.40 -6.69 5.56
CA THR A 42 -18.75 -7.97 5.85
C THR A 42 -18.51 -8.74 4.55
N THR A 43 -17.36 -8.52 3.93
CA THR A 43 -16.99 -9.13 2.63
C THR A 43 -15.99 -10.27 2.74
N LYS A 44 -15.31 -10.42 3.89
CA LYS A 44 -14.23 -11.39 4.08
C LYS A 44 -14.64 -12.85 3.86
N GLU A 45 -15.74 -13.25 4.46
CA GLU A 45 -16.25 -14.63 4.29
C GLU A 45 -16.76 -14.87 2.87
N LEU A 46 -17.40 -13.89 2.25
CA LEU A 46 -17.81 -13.97 0.84
C LEU A 46 -16.58 -14.13 -0.06
N ASN A 47 -15.55 -13.33 0.13
CA ASN A 47 -14.33 -13.43 -0.63
C ASN A 47 -13.64 -14.78 -0.48
N LYS A 48 -13.62 -15.34 0.74
CA LYS A 48 -13.08 -16.67 1.02
C LYS A 48 -13.90 -17.78 0.33
N LYS A 49 -15.24 -17.72 0.40
CA LYS A 49 -16.13 -18.68 -0.21
C LYS A 49 -15.96 -18.75 -1.73
N TYR A 50 -15.84 -17.61 -2.40
CA TYR A 50 -15.87 -17.53 -3.86
C TYR A 50 -14.51 -17.39 -4.55
N ALA A 51 -13.42 -17.21 -3.81
CA ALA A 51 -12.07 -17.02 -4.39
C ALA A 51 -11.62 -18.15 -5.34
N ALA A 52 -11.94 -19.40 -4.97
CA ALA A 52 -11.57 -20.60 -5.72
C ALA A 52 -12.75 -21.60 -5.81
N ALA A 53 -13.99 -21.12 -5.74
CA ALA A 53 -15.17 -21.96 -5.74
C ALA A 53 -15.33 -22.76 -7.04
N PRO A 54 -15.79 -24.01 -7.01
CA PRO A 54 -16.12 -24.77 -8.21
C PRO A 54 -17.36 -24.18 -8.91
N ALA A 55 -17.61 -24.62 -10.15
CA ALA A 55 -18.61 -24.02 -11.02
C ALA A 55 -20.05 -24.07 -10.47
N ASP A 56 -20.41 -25.13 -9.79
CA ASP A 56 -21.71 -25.29 -9.15
C ASP A 56 -21.94 -24.29 -8.02
N VAL A 57 -20.92 -24.10 -7.16
CA VAL A 57 -20.96 -23.10 -6.09
C VAL A 57 -20.99 -21.68 -6.65
N LEU A 58 -20.26 -21.41 -7.73
CA LEU A 58 -20.33 -20.12 -8.42
C LEU A 58 -21.71 -19.88 -9.03
N ASN A 59 -22.32 -20.90 -9.67
CA ASN A 59 -23.67 -20.79 -10.21
C ASN A 59 -24.70 -20.45 -9.13
N GLU A 60 -24.64 -21.10 -7.97
CA GLU A 60 -25.45 -20.73 -6.82
C GLU A 60 -25.22 -19.29 -6.39
N GLY A 61 -23.93 -18.89 -6.31
CA GLY A 61 -23.55 -17.53 -5.98
C GLY A 61 -24.13 -16.49 -6.94
N PHE A 62 -24.04 -16.73 -8.24
CA PHE A 62 -24.60 -15.84 -9.26
C PHE A 62 -26.14 -15.79 -9.24
N GLN A 63 -26.81 -16.89 -9.00
CA GLN A 63 -28.28 -16.93 -8.85
C GLN A 63 -28.76 -16.15 -7.62
N ASN A 64 -27.94 -16.12 -6.57
CA ASN A 64 -28.27 -15.46 -5.32
C ASN A 64 -27.46 -14.17 -5.07
N ILE A 65 -26.76 -13.67 -6.07
CA ILE A 65 -25.81 -12.55 -5.91
C ILE A 65 -26.47 -11.31 -5.33
N ASP A 66 -27.65 -10.94 -5.82
CA ASP A 66 -28.39 -9.79 -5.31
C ASP A 66 -28.73 -9.97 -3.82
N ARG A 67 -29.25 -11.14 -3.47
CA ARG A 67 -29.57 -11.49 -2.08
C ARG A 67 -28.30 -11.52 -1.21
N THR A 68 -27.20 -12.08 -1.72
CA THR A 68 -25.92 -12.17 -1.02
C THR A 68 -25.36 -10.78 -0.73
N LEU A 69 -25.42 -9.88 -1.71
CA LEU A 69 -24.93 -8.51 -1.57
C LEU A 69 -25.84 -7.66 -0.69
N ARG A 70 -27.15 -7.81 -0.81
CA ARG A 70 -28.14 -7.11 0.04
C ARG A 70 -28.03 -7.49 1.51
N TRP A 71 -27.59 -8.71 1.80
CA TRP A 71 -27.32 -9.12 3.16
C TRP A 71 -26.19 -8.32 3.83
N ASN A 72 -25.18 -7.91 3.04
CA ASN A 72 -24.02 -7.14 3.51
C ASN A 72 -24.17 -5.62 3.28
N LEU A 73 -24.98 -5.25 2.28
CA LEU A 73 -25.07 -3.87 1.79
C LEU A 73 -26.53 -3.55 1.46
N ASN A 74 -26.98 -2.34 1.75
CA ASN A 74 -28.34 -1.90 1.46
C ASN A 74 -28.63 -1.86 -0.05
N GLU A 75 -29.90 -1.98 -0.43
CA GLU A 75 -30.41 -1.99 -1.81
C GLU A 75 -30.00 -0.78 -2.66
N GLU A 76 -29.57 0.29 -2.01
CA GLU A 76 -29.22 1.56 -2.61
C GLU A 76 -27.95 1.54 -3.48
N LEU A 77 -27.12 0.47 -3.42
CA LEU A 77 -25.93 0.35 -4.30
C LEU A 77 -26.29 0.42 -5.79
N ALA A 78 -27.50 0.03 -6.17
CA ALA A 78 -27.96 0.08 -7.56
C ALA A 78 -28.10 1.53 -8.09
N SER A 79 -28.16 2.53 -7.24
CA SER A 79 -28.33 3.95 -7.62
C SER A 79 -27.02 4.68 -7.96
N TYR A 80 -25.85 4.05 -7.73
CA TYR A 80 -24.57 4.71 -8.00
C TYR A 80 -24.28 4.80 -9.50
N SER A 81 -23.75 5.95 -9.92
CA SER A 81 -23.22 6.15 -11.27
C SER A 81 -21.80 5.64 -11.45
N GLU A 82 -21.01 5.59 -10.37
CA GLU A 82 -19.63 5.12 -10.38
C GLU A 82 -19.31 4.38 -9.09
N ILE A 83 -18.57 3.28 -9.18
CA ILE A 83 -18.03 2.51 -8.05
C ILE A 83 -16.51 2.48 -8.18
N TYR A 84 -15.82 3.03 -7.19
CA TYR A 84 -14.36 3.04 -7.11
C TYR A 84 -13.88 1.93 -6.20
N PHE A 85 -12.92 1.12 -6.65
CA PHE A 85 -12.38 0.00 -5.89
C PHE A 85 -10.87 -0.16 -6.15
N SER A 86 -10.14 -0.71 -5.17
CA SER A 86 -8.68 -0.91 -5.27
C SER A 86 -8.28 -2.36 -5.52
N ASN A 87 -9.15 -3.31 -5.23
CA ASN A 87 -8.83 -4.73 -5.33
C ASN A 87 -9.90 -5.50 -6.13
N PHE A 88 -9.45 -6.35 -7.06
CA PHE A 88 -10.31 -7.26 -7.86
C PHE A 88 -10.67 -8.53 -7.07
N ASP A 89 -11.15 -8.36 -5.86
CA ASP A 89 -11.59 -9.48 -5.04
C ASP A 89 -12.91 -10.10 -5.54
N PRO A 90 -13.33 -11.27 -5.03
CA PRO A 90 -14.57 -11.90 -5.43
C PRO A 90 -15.80 -11.02 -5.23
N PHE A 91 -15.86 -10.23 -4.16
CA PHE A 91 -16.99 -9.32 -3.90
C PHE A 91 -17.16 -8.30 -5.03
N ILE A 92 -16.09 -7.59 -5.41
CA ILE A 92 -16.14 -6.60 -6.51
C ILE A 92 -16.49 -7.26 -7.84
N ARG A 93 -16.00 -8.48 -8.11
CA ARG A 93 -16.30 -9.20 -9.34
C ARG A 93 -17.76 -9.62 -9.43
N MET A 94 -18.32 -10.12 -8.32
CA MET A 94 -19.73 -10.46 -8.24
C MET A 94 -20.61 -9.23 -8.37
N LEU A 95 -20.22 -8.11 -7.75
CA LEU A 95 -20.92 -6.84 -7.87
C LEU A 95 -20.91 -6.34 -9.32
N ALA A 96 -19.79 -6.41 -10.02
CA ALA A 96 -19.70 -6.06 -11.43
C ALA A 96 -20.59 -6.95 -12.32
N CYS A 97 -20.72 -8.24 -12.03
CA CYS A 97 -21.64 -9.14 -12.73
C CYS A 97 -23.10 -8.76 -12.47
N LEU A 98 -23.46 -8.46 -11.21
CA LEU A 98 -24.82 -8.07 -10.84
C LEU A 98 -25.27 -6.80 -11.56
N TYR A 99 -24.38 -5.82 -11.64
CA TYR A 99 -24.68 -4.51 -12.22
C TYR A 99 -24.25 -4.39 -13.69
N GLU A 100 -24.02 -5.48 -14.41
CA GLU A 100 -23.58 -5.44 -15.80
C GLU A 100 -24.51 -4.59 -16.70
N ALA A 101 -25.82 -4.75 -16.57
CA ALA A 101 -26.81 -4.00 -17.32
C ALA A 101 -27.07 -2.56 -16.81
N SER A 102 -26.57 -2.21 -15.63
CA SER A 102 -26.69 -0.88 -15.06
C SER A 102 -25.74 0.12 -15.78
N PRO A 103 -26.07 1.40 -15.88
CA PRO A 103 -25.15 2.43 -16.40
C PRO A 103 -23.98 2.71 -15.45
N CYS A 104 -23.96 2.14 -14.25
CA CYS A 104 -22.90 2.32 -13.26
C CYS A 104 -21.53 1.89 -13.81
N GLU A 105 -20.52 2.76 -13.73
CA GLU A 105 -19.14 2.48 -14.13
C GLU A 105 -18.31 1.98 -12.96
N PHE A 106 -17.50 0.95 -13.17
CA PHE A 106 -16.58 0.40 -12.17
C PHE A 106 -15.17 0.87 -12.49
N ILE A 107 -14.55 1.59 -11.56
CA ILE A 107 -13.27 2.26 -11.74
C ILE A 107 -12.27 1.69 -10.73
N CYS A 108 -11.25 0.99 -11.23
CA CYS A 108 -10.15 0.52 -10.39
C CYS A 108 -9.18 1.67 -10.10
N TYR A 109 -8.68 1.77 -8.87
CA TYR A 109 -7.57 2.67 -8.55
C TYR A 109 -6.40 1.89 -7.92
N GLU A 110 -5.23 2.48 -7.95
CA GLU A 110 -3.99 1.86 -7.53
C GLU A 110 -4.01 1.33 -6.09
N ASP A 111 -3.62 0.05 -5.94
CA ASP A 111 -3.36 -0.65 -4.68
C ASP A 111 -1.93 -1.22 -4.70
N GLY A 112 -0.98 -0.38 -4.99
CA GLY A 112 0.42 -0.76 -5.07
C GLY A 112 0.86 -1.36 -6.40
N PHE A 113 2.02 -2.04 -6.43
CA PHE A 113 2.63 -2.51 -7.69
C PHE A 113 1.79 -3.57 -8.42
N SER A 114 0.95 -4.33 -7.72
CA SER A 114 0.03 -5.29 -8.32
C SER A 114 -0.86 -4.66 -9.38
N SER A 115 -1.30 -3.43 -9.16
CA SER A 115 -2.10 -2.66 -10.12
C SER A 115 -1.36 -2.34 -11.42
N TYR A 116 -0.03 -2.44 -11.44
CA TYR A 116 0.81 -2.22 -12.62
C TYR A 116 1.15 -3.48 -13.40
N VAL A 117 1.14 -4.64 -12.76
CA VAL A 117 1.70 -5.88 -13.33
C VAL A 117 0.69 -7.00 -13.46
N ILE A 118 -0.37 -7.01 -12.65
CA ILE A 118 -1.34 -8.09 -12.65
C ILE A 118 -2.47 -7.81 -13.63
N ASP A 119 -2.64 -8.71 -14.59
CA ASP A 119 -3.85 -8.77 -15.41
C ASP A 119 -4.96 -9.47 -14.59
N TYR A 120 -5.77 -8.68 -13.93
CA TYR A 120 -6.85 -9.19 -13.08
C TYR A 120 -8.06 -9.71 -13.87
N LEU A 121 -8.20 -9.30 -15.14
CA LEU A 121 -9.29 -9.72 -16.01
C LEU A 121 -8.96 -10.97 -16.82
N ARG A 122 -7.74 -11.50 -16.67
CA ARG A 122 -7.31 -12.70 -17.40
C ARG A 122 -8.13 -13.93 -17.00
N GLU A 123 -8.69 -14.62 -17.99
CA GLU A 123 -9.65 -15.73 -17.80
C GLU A 123 -9.16 -16.86 -16.89
N ASN A 124 -7.88 -17.18 -16.96
CA ASN A 124 -7.33 -18.30 -16.19
C ASN A 124 -6.91 -17.94 -14.76
N ARG A 125 -7.09 -16.68 -14.31
CA ARG A 125 -6.58 -16.22 -13.01
C ARG A 125 -7.46 -16.56 -11.82
N ALA A 126 -8.79 -16.44 -11.99
CA ALA A 126 -9.70 -16.69 -10.89
C ALA A 126 -10.90 -17.52 -11.39
N ALA A 127 -11.50 -18.28 -10.50
CA ALA A 127 -12.67 -19.10 -10.83
C ALA A 127 -13.80 -18.26 -11.45
N ILE A 128 -14.07 -17.08 -10.88
CA ILE A 128 -15.09 -16.15 -11.40
C ILE A 128 -14.76 -15.69 -12.83
N ASN A 129 -13.50 -15.42 -13.16
CA ASN A 129 -13.12 -14.99 -14.51
C ASN A 129 -13.24 -16.14 -15.55
N ARG A 130 -13.12 -17.39 -15.12
CA ARG A 130 -13.31 -18.58 -15.97
C ARG A 130 -14.78 -18.97 -16.15
N HIS A 131 -15.63 -18.48 -15.29
CA HIS A 131 -17.07 -18.73 -15.37
C HIS A 131 -17.66 -18.00 -16.58
N PRO A 132 -18.71 -18.54 -17.25
CA PRO A 132 -19.40 -17.84 -18.35
C PRO A 132 -19.85 -16.41 -18.00
N GLU A 133 -20.31 -16.18 -16.78
CA GLU A 133 -20.65 -14.85 -16.27
C GLU A 133 -19.45 -13.92 -16.09
N GLY A 134 -18.23 -14.45 -16.05
CA GLY A 134 -17.02 -13.64 -15.89
C GLY A 134 -16.76 -12.65 -17.02
N GLY A 135 -17.32 -12.90 -18.21
CA GLY A 135 -17.29 -11.94 -19.32
C GLY A 135 -17.93 -10.60 -19.01
N LYS A 136 -18.93 -10.59 -18.14
CA LYS A 136 -19.65 -9.39 -17.69
C LYS A 136 -18.76 -8.40 -16.95
N ILE A 137 -17.75 -8.90 -16.23
CA ILE A 137 -16.78 -8.04 -15.53
C ILE A 137 -16.03 -7.15 -16.52
N ARG A 138 -15.66 -7.67 -17.69
CA ARG A 138 -14.95 -6.93 -18.72
C ARG A 138 -15.79 -5.79 -19.32
N ASN A 139 -17.11 -5.94 -19.30
CA ASN A 139 -18.04 -4.93 -19.78
C ASN A 139 -18.23 -3.79 -18.79
N LYS A 140 -17.77 -3.96 -17.54
CA LYS A 140 -17.95 -2.98 -16.46
C LYS A 140 -16.69 -2.21 -16.10
N VAL A 141 -15.53 -2.87 -16.20
CA VAL A 141 -14.25 -2.32 -15.75
C VAL A 141 -13.44 -1.94 -16.97
N HIS A 142 -13.34 -0.64 -17.27
CA HIS A 142 -12.68 -0.13 -18.47
C HIS A 142 -11.38 0.61 -18.17
N ARG A 143 -11.22 1.14 -16.97
CA ARG A 143 -10.07 1.99 -16.63
C ARG A 143 -9.51 1.71 -15.25
N VAL A 144 -8.21 1.99 -15.15
CA VAL A 144 -7.47 1.95 -13.88
C VAL A 144 -6.81 3.30 -13.66
N LEU A 145 -7.01 3.87 -12.50
CA LEU A 145 -6.36 5.10 -12.07
C LEU A 145 -5.02 4.77 -11.40
N LEU A 146 -3.92 5.26 -11.94
CA LEU A 146 -2.56 5.00 -11.47
C LEU A 146 -1.81 6.31 -11.25
N TYR A 147 -0.98 6.40 -10.22
CA TYR A 147 -0.10 7.56 -10.03
C TYR A 147 0.96 7.66 -11.13
N GLU A 148 1.42 6.52 -11.66
CA GLU A 148 2.44 6.47 -12.73
C GLU A 148 2.00 5.51 -13.87
N PRO A 149 1.01 5.91 -14.70
CA PRO A 149 0.41 5.05 -15.73
C PRO A 149 1.42 4.38 -16.68
N HIS A 150 2.50 5.11 -16.99
CA HIS A 150 3.55 4.62 -17.88
C HIS A 150 4.34 3.43 -17.32
N LEU A 151 4.30 3.16 -16.00
CA LEU A 151 4.91 1.97 -15.41
C LEU A 151 4.11 0.70 -15.66
N ALA A 152 2.85 0.80 -16.07
CA ALA A 152 2.00 -0.36 -16.27
C ALA A 152 2.58 -1.34 -17.31
N LEU A 153 2.51 -2.62 -16.98
CA LEU A 153 2.98 -3.76 -17.77
C LEU A 153 1.88 -4.83 -17.92
N ARG A 154 0.65 -4.51 -17.51
CA ARG A 154 -0.48 -5.42 -17.63
C ARG A 154 -0.78 -5.73 -19.10
N GLY A 155 -1.22 -6.95 -19.36
CA GLY A 155 -1.64 -7.40 -20.69
C GLY A 155 -3.15 -7.21 -20.97
N ASP A 156 -3.89 -6.56 -20.06
CA ASP A 156 -5.32 -6.32 -20.22
C ASP A 156 -5.64 -5.12 -21.12
N SER A 157 -6.92 -4.97 -21.46
CA SER A 157 -7.44 -3.87 -22.28
C SER A 157 -7.84 -2.63 -21.48
N LEU A 158 -7.54 -2.57 -20.19
CA LEU A 158 -7.92 -1.44 -19.34
C LEU A 158 -7.13 -0.18 -19.69
N THR A 159 -7.81 0.93 -19.82
CA THR A 159 -7.17 2.24 -20.02
C THR A 159 -6.51 2.73 -18.75
N ASN A 160 -5.22 3.04 -18.81
CA ASN A 160 -4.49 3.64 -17.70
C ASN A 160 -4.70 5.16 -17.68
N GLN A 161 -5.22 5.67 -16.57
CA GLN A 161 -5.44 7.10 -16.36
C GLN A 161 -4.59 7.59 -15.17
N ALA A 162 -4.04 8.80 -15.28
CA ALA A 162 -3.19 9.35 -14.23
C ALA A 162 -4.00 9.83 -13.03
N LEU A 163 -3.55 9.46 -11.83
CA LEU A 163 -3.91 10.09 -10.56
C LEU A 163 -2.95 11.25 -10.26
N PRO A 164 -3.45 12.37 -9.74
CA PRO A 164 -2.59 13.43 -9.23
C PRO A 164 -1.81 12.92 -8.01
N LYS A 165 -0.53 13.26 -7.94
CA LYS A 165 0.29 12.96 -6.75
C LYS A 165 -0.22 13.72 -5.53
N ILE A 166 0.01 13.16 -4.36
CA ILE A 166 -0.37 13.80 -3.10
C ILE A 166 0.65 14.91 -2.78
N ASP A 167 0.16 16.14 -2.63
CA ASP A 167 1.01 17.25 -2.20
C ASP A 167 1.19 17.20 -0.67
N ARG A 168 2.41 16.97 -0.23
CA ARG A 168 2.78 16.95 1.20
C ARG A 168 2.63 18.30 1.90
N ARG A 169 2.49 19.39 1.14
CA ARG A 169 2.26 20.74 1.69
C ARG A 169 0.79 20.99 2.01
N ASP A 170 -0.12 20.13 1.56
CA ASP A 170 -1.54 20.23 1.90
C ASP A 170 -1.74 19.96 3.40
N GLN A 171 -1.74 21.05 4.19
CA GLN A 171 -1.88 20.98 5.63
C GLN A 171 -3.26 20.49 6.06
N GLU A 172 -4.29 20.82 5.30
CA GLU A 172 -5.66 20.39 5.58
C GLU A 172 -5.80 18.88 5.42
N LEU A 173 -5.28 18.32 4.31
CA LEU A 173 -5.22 16.86 4.13
C LEU A 173 -4.44 16.17 5.25
N LYS A 174 -3.31 16.76 5.64
CA LYS A 174 -2.47 16.23 6.71
C LYS A 174 -3.21 16.18 8.05
N LEU A 175 -3.83 17.27 8.46
CA LEU A 175 -4.59 17.36 9.70
C LEU A 175 -5.76 16.36 9.70
N LEU A 176 -6.48 16.29 8.60
CA LEU A 176 -7.59 15.38 8.41
C LEU A 176 -7.16 13.90 8.55
N LEU A 177 -6.12 13.49 7.85
CA LEU A 177 -5.65 12.10 7.93
C LEU A 177 -5.04 11.78 9.30
N ASN A 178 -4.36 12.74 9.93
CA ASN A 178 -3.86 12.59 11.30
C ASN A 178 -4.99 12.35 12.30
N TYR A 179 -6.10 13.08 12.14
CA TYR A 179 -7.28 12.88 12.97
C TYR A 179 -7.92 11.50 12.76
N ILE A 180 -8.17 11.13 11.49
CA ILE A 180 -8.80 9.85 11.13
C ILE A 180 -8.02 8.66 11.70
N PHE A 181 -6.70 8.65 11.53
CA PHE A 181 -5.83 7.53 11.91
C PHE A 181 -5.18 7.68 13.30
N ASP A 182 -5.57 8.69 14.07
CA ASP A 182 -4.97 8.98 15.39
C ASP A 182 -3.43 9.00 15.35
N TYR A 183 -2.87 9.72 14.37
CA TYR A 183 -1.44 9.71 14.13
C TYR A 183 -0.67 10.26 15.33
N LYS A 184 0.26 9.48 15.83
CA LYS A 184 1.21 9.88 16.87
C LYS A 184 2.58 10.09 16.23
N LYS A 185 3.11 11.30 16.37
CA LYS A 185 4.46 11.59 15.87
C LYS A 185 5.47 10.74 16.65
N PRO A 186 6.40 10.05 15.95
CA PRO A 186 7.51 9.38 16.60
C PRO A 186 8.39 10.37 17.38
N GLU A 187 8.71 10.07 18.62
CA GLU A 187 9.59 10.92 19.45
C GLU A 187 11.03 11.00 18.89
N GLU A 188 11.48 9.92 18.28
CA GLU A 188 12.82 9.80 17.73
C GLU A 188 12.80 9.48 16.23
N CYS A 189 13.63 10.22 15.50
CA CYS A 189 13.82 10.02 14.08
C CYS A 189 15.03 9.09 13.84
N MET A 190 14.75 7.88 13.34
CA MET A 190 15.80 6.95 12.93
C MET A 190 16.27 7.25 11.50
N ASP A 191 17.57 7.12 11.26
CA ASP A 191 18.19 7.37 9.95
C ASP A 191 17.83 6.26 8.95
N PHE A 192 17.70 5.02 9.44
CA PHE A 192 17.46 3.82 8.64
C PHE A 192 16.17 3.13 9.09
N ILE A 193 15.23 2.98 8.18
CA ILE A 193 13.96 2.32 8.44
C ILE A 193 13.84 1.10 7.53
N PHE A 194 13.79 -0.09 8.13
CA PHE A 194 13.53 -1.32 7.40
C PHE A 194 12.03 -1.61 7.37
N LEU A 195 11.45 -1.67 6.18
CA LEU A 195 10.06 -2.05 5.98
C LEU A 195 9.98 -3.56 5.83
N GLU A 196 9.40 -4.21 6.82
CA GLU A 196 9.17 -5.65 6.83
C GLU A 196 8.12 -6.06 5.80
N GLN A 197 8.17 -7.32 5.34
CA GLN A 197 7.15 -7.92 4.48
C GLN A 197 6.41 -9.04 5.20
N SER A 198 5.29 -9.48 4.63
CA SER A 198 4.37 -10.47 5.22
C SER A 198 4.85 -11.92 5.15
N PHE A 199 6.14 -12.17 4.99
CA PHE A 199 6.67 -13.52 4.75
C PHE A 199 6.25 -14.53 5.82
N ARG A 200 6.26 -14.13 7.09
CA ARG A 200 5.84 -15.02 8.20
C ARG A 200 4.34 -15.30 8.16
N ALA A 201 3.52 -14.30 7.89
CA ALA A 201 2.08 -14.48 7.73
C ALA A 201 1.73 -15.39 6.55
N GLU A 202 2.60 -15.47 5.55
CA GLU A 202 2.45 -16.30 4.35
C GLU A 202 3.18 -17.66 4.47
N GLY A 203 3.80 -17.94 5.63
CA GLY A 203 4.53 -19.19 5.88
C GLY A 203 5.80 -19.37 5.02
N ILE A 204 6.34 -18.27 4.49
CA ILE A 204 7.52 -18.30 3.62
C ILE A 204 8.79 -18.30 4.47
N LYS A 205 9.63 -19.32 4.29
CA LYS A 205 10.97 -19.37 4.92
C LYS A 205 11.91 -18.43 4.17
N THR A 206 12.61 -17.58 4.92
CA THR A 206 13.43 -16.51 4.35
C THR A 206 14.67 -16.20 5.20
N ASN A 207 15.62 -15.45 4.63
CA ASN A 207 16.75 -14.85 5.32
C ASN A 207 16.54 -13.38 5.73
N ASP A 208 15.32 -12.87 5.71
CA ASP A 208 15.01 -11.45 5.96
C ASP A 208 15.48 -10.96 7.33
N LEU A 209 15.33 -11.77 8.38
CA LEU A 209 15.84 -11.45 9.72
C LEU A 209 17.37 -11.33 9.75
N ALA A 210 18.09 -12.19 9.03
CA ALA A 210 19.54 -12.09 8.91
C ALA A 210 19.97 -10.81 8.18
N LEU A 211 19.22 -10.42 7.15
CA LEU A 211 19.44 -9.14 6.45
C LEU A 211 19.14 -7.93 7.36
N MET A 212 18.08 -7.98 8.16
CA MET A 212 17.79 -6.94 9.17
C MET A 212 18.92 -6.82 10.20
N GLN A 213 19.37 -7.95 10.74
CA GLN A 213 20.48 -8.01 11.71
C GLN A 213 21.77 -7.43 11.13
N LEU A 214 22.11 -7.78 9.89
CA LEU A 214 23.27 -7.24 9.20
C LEU A 214 23.17 -5.73 9.01
N CYS A 215 22.01 -5.23 8.60
CA CYS A 215 21.78 -3.78 8.46
C CYS A 215 21.96 -3.08 9.81
N GLN A 216 21.31 -3.58 10.87
CA GLN A 216 21.42 -3.03 12.22
C GLN A 216 22.87 -2.99 12.72
N GLN A 217 23.60 -4.09 12.57
CA GLN A 217 25.02 -4.16 12.97
C GLN A 217 25.89 -3.18 12.21
N THR A 218 25.58 -2.95 10.93
CA THR A 218 26.38 -2.06 10.08
C THR A 218 26.16 -0.59 10.42
N VAL A 219 24.92 -0.17 10.71
CA VAL A 219 24.59 1.25 10.94
C VAL A 219 24.48 1.63 12.41
N GLY A 220 24.44 0.63 13.29
CA GLY A 220 24.28 0.80 14.73
C GLY A 220 22.80 0.74 15.19
N PRO A 221 22.54 0.12 16.36
CA PRO A 221 21.18 -0.10 16.87
C PRO A 221 20.43 1.20 17.18
N GLY A 222 21.15 2.28 17.52
CA GLY A 222 20.56 3.61 17.79
C GLY A 222 20.02 4.32 16.57
N ARG A 223 20.38 3.87 15.36
CA ARG A 223 20.02 4.52 14.09
C ARG A 223 19.09 3.67 13.22
N PHE A 224 18.74 2.46 13.66
CA PHE A 224 18.01 1.47 12.90
C PHE A 224 16.64 1.18 13.53
N LEU A 225 15.60 1.17 12.70
CA LEU A 225 14.23 0.86 13.09
C LEU A 225 13.61 -0.11 12.09
N VAL A 226 12.86 -1.09 12.59
CA VAL A 226 12.03 -1.95 11.75
C VAL A 226 10.57 -1.55 11.90
N LYS A 227 9.93 -1.19 10.78
CA LYS A 227 8.48 -1.09 10.71
C LYS A 227 7.90 -2.45 10.42
N PRO A 228 7.17 -3.07 11.38
CA PRO A 228 6.62 -4.40 11.20
C PRO A 228 5.53 -4.39 10.12
N HIS A 229 5.36 -5.53 9.44
CA HIS A 229 4.25 -5.70 8.52
C HIS A 229 2.96 -6.03 9.29
N PRO A 230 1.82 -5.35 9.03
CA PRO A 230 0.60 -5.49 9.85
C PRO A 230 -0.02 -6.90 9.82
N ARG A 231 0.26 -7.70 8.78
CA ARG A 231 -0.20 -9.09 8.68
C ARG A 231 0.66 -10.09 9.45
N ASN A 232 1.87 -9.74 9.84
CA ASN A 232 2.70 -10.65 10.62
C ASN A 232 2.11 -10.79 12.03
N PRO A 233 1.98 -12.02 12.57
CA PRO A 233 1.28 -12.28 13.83
C PRO A 233 1.99 -11.66 15.04
N GLU A 234 3.30 -11.49 14.93
CA GLU A 234 4.17 -10.97 15.99
C GLU A 234 5.20 -10.01 15.45
N ASN A 235 5.63 -9.07 16.28
CA ASN A 235 6.77 -8.20 15.98
C ASN A 235 8.08 -8.92 16.37
N LEU A 236 8.45 -9.95 15.60
CA LEU A 236 9.63 -10.76 15.87
C LEU A 236 10.94 -9.96 15.86
N PRO A 237 11.20 -8.99 14.96
CA PRO A 237 12.39 -8.16 15.04
C PRO A 237 12.54 -7.43 16.39
N PHE A 238 11.43 -6.96 16.97
CA PHE A 238 11.45 -6.34 18.29
C PHE A 238 11.72 -7.36 19.40
N GLN A 239 11.08 -8.52 19.38
CA GLN A 239 11.30 -9.60 20.36
C GLN A 239 12.74 -10.11 20.36
N LEU A 240 13.39 -10.13 19.20
CA LEU A 240 14.80 -10.51 19.05
C LEU A 240 15.79 -9.37 19.38
N GLY A 241 15.32 -8.20 19.79
CA GLY A 241 16.18 -7.06 20.09
C GLY A 241 16.86 -6.43 18.88
N LEU A 242 16.40 -6.74 17.67
CA LEU A 242 16.95 -6.15 16.44
C LEU A 242 16.49 -4.70 16.23
N THR A 243 15.47 -4.27 16.93
CA THR A 243 14.91 -2.92 16.80
C THR A 243 14.15 -2.52 18.06
N ARG A 244 13.90 -1.22 18.23
CA ARG A 244 12.90 -0.74 19.16
C ARG A 244 11.49 -1.02 18.62
N LYS A 245 10.48 -0.92 19.49
CA LYS A 245 9.08 -1.00 19.05
C LYS A 245 8.78 0.16 18.09
N TYR A 246 8.15 -0.13 16.96
CA TYR A 246 7.70 0.92 16.04
C TYR A 246 6.63 1.77 16.74
N PRO A 247 6.76 3.11 16.75
CA PRO A 247 5.98 3.97 17.65
C PRO A 247 4.53 4.18 17.25
N THR A 248 4.15 3.83 16.01
CA THR A 248 2.79 4.08 15.51
C THR A 248 2.23 2.90 14.74
N GLY A 249 0.93 2.63 14.92
CA GLY A 249 0.15 1.71 14.08
C GLY A 249 -0.37 2.33 12.79
N ALA A 250 -0.10 3.61 12.54
CA ALA A 250 -0.59 4.33 11.36
C ALA A 250 -0.05 3.77 10.04
N PRO A 251 -0.78 3.97 8.93
CA PRO A 251 -0.29 3.63 7.60
C PRO A 251 1.05 4.29 7.29
N TRP A 252 1.87 3.61 6.48
CA TRP A 252 3.19 4.12 6.07
C TRP A 252 3.11 5.45 5.31
N GLU A 253 2.10 5.60 4.51
CA GLU A 253 1.81 6.81 3.73
C GLU A 253 1.61 8.03 4.64
N LEU A 254 0.99 7.82 5.80
CA LEU A 254 0.80 8.89 6.77
C LEU A 254 2.11 9.30 7.46
N PHE A 255 3.01 8.35 7.68
CA PHE A 255 4.37 8.65 8.10
C PHE A 255 5.11 9.51 7.05
N LEU A 256 5.03 9.13 5.77
CA LEU A 256 5.63 9.90 4.67
C LEU A 256 5.05 11.31 4.55
N LEU A 257 3.76 11.47 4.83
CA LEU A 257 3.07 12.75 4.79
C LEU A 257 3.52 13.70 5.92
N ASN A 258 3.74 13.16 7.11
CA ASN A 258 4.01 13.95 8.33
C ASN A 258 5.49 14.21 8.58
N GLU A 259 6.32 13.22 8.34
CA GLU A 259 7.74 13.28 8.66
C GLU A 259 8.55 13.81 7.48
N SER A 260 9.76 14.29 7.75
CA SER A 260 10.72 14.67 6.70
C SER A 260 11.63 13.47 6.38
N PRO A 261 11.20 12.54 5.52
CA PRO A 261 11.98 11.35 5.24
C PRO A 261 13.17 11.61 4.29
N ASP A 262 13.32 12.83 3.76
CA ASP A 262 14.35 13.20 2.79
C ASP A 262 15.78 12.92 3.28
N ARG A 263 15.94 12.81 4.61
CA ARG A 263 17.20 12.51 5.28
C ARG A 263 17.33 11.05 5.71
N ARG A 264 16.37 10.20 5.37
CA ARG A 264 16.33 8.81 5.82
C ARG A 264 16.63 7.85 4.69
N THR A 265 17.05 6.67 5.06
CA THR A 265 17.21 5.54 4.16
C THR A 265 16.13 4.52 4.44
N ILE A 266 15.29 4.25 3.44
CA ILE A 266 14.30 3.19 3.49
C ILE A 266 14.93 1.92 2.97
N ILE A 267 14.88 0.86 3.78
CA ILE A 267 15.43 -0.46 3.46
C ILE A 267 14.27 -1.44 3.37
N THR A 268 14.29 -2.31 2.40
CA THR A 268 13.33 -3.42 2.32
C THR A 268 13.85 -4.53 1.44
N VAL A 269 13.34 -5.73 1.60
CA VAL A 269 13.58 -6.79 0.64
C VAL A 269 12.97 -6.44 -0.72
N CYS A 270 11.66 -6.24 -0.79
CA CYS A 270 10.96 -5.81 -2.02
C CYS A 270 9.54 -5.28 -1.71
N SER A 271 9.36 -4.51 -0.63
CA SER A 271 8.05 -3.95 -0.33
C SER A 271 7.71 -2.79 -1.25
N ASN A 272 6.47 -2.79 -1.75
CA ASN A 272 5.94 -1.65 -2.51
C ASN A 272 5.94 -0.36 -1.69
N ALA A 273 5.78 -0.44 -0.38
CA ALA A 273 5.80 0.72 0.51
C ALA A 273 7.07 1.58 0.36
N ALA A 274 8.21 0.97 0.00
CA ALA A 274 9.43 1.72 -0.28
C ALA A 274 9.35 2.54 -1.59
N LEU A 275 8.51 2.12 -2.54
CA LEU A 275 8.30 2.82 -3.81
C LEU A 275 7.24 3.91 -3.71
N THR A 276 6.34 3.82 -2.73
CA THR A 276 5.23 4.76 -2.50
C THR A 276 5.73 6.20 -2.37
N SER A 277 6.88 6.42 -1.73
CA SER A 277 7.48 7.74 -1.59
C SER A 277 7.66 8.45 -2.95
N ARG A 278 8.09 7.71 -3.97
CA ARG A 278 8.29 8.25 -5.32
C ARG A 278 7.02 8.25 -6.15
N ILE A 279 6.25 7.16 -6.09
CA ILE A 279 5.06 6.98 -6.91
C ILE A 279 3.96 7.95 -6.48
N VAL A 280 3.63 7.96 -5.20
CA VAL A 280 2.49 8.72 -4.68
C VAL A 280 2.84 10.16 -4.35
N PHE A 281 4.02 10.39 -3.74
CA PHE A 281 4.42 11.72 -3.24
C PHE A 281 5.47 12.44 -4.09
N GLY A 282 6.05 11.78 -5.09
CA GLY A 282 7.12 12.36 -5.91
C GLY A 282 8.41 12.65 -5.16
N MET A 283 8.66 11.96 -4.02
CA MET A 283 9.80 12.20 -3.16
C MET A 283 11.02 11.39 -3.59
N ASP A 284 12.20 11.99 -3.55
CA ASP A 284 13.48 11.32 -3.83
C ASP A 284 14.21 10.94 -2.53
N ILE A 285 13.80 9.83 -1.93
CA ILE A 285 14.36 9.30 -0.68
C ILE A 285 15.37 8.20 -1.00
N ASN A 286 16.43 8.08 -0.17
CA ASN A 286 17.33 6.93 -0.24
C ASN A 286 16.54 5.63 -0.06
N THR A 287 16.54 4.80 -1.08
CA THR A 287 15.82 3.53 -1.11
C THR A 287 16.79 2.38 -1.39
N LEU A 288 16.86 1.43 -0.47
CA LEU A 288 17.74 0.27 -0.54
C LEU A 288 16.91 -1.00 -0.67
N MET A 289 16.95 -1.64 -1.85
CA MET A 289 16.17 -2.83 -2.18
C MET A 289 17.06 -4.07 -2.12
N LEU A 290 16.75 -5.00 -1.23
CA LEU A 290 17.58 -6.18 -0.93
C LEU A 290 17.16 -7.45 -1.68
N TYR A 291 16.26 -7.36 -2.66
CA TYR A 291 15.68 -8.54 -3.32
C TYR A 291 16.72 -9.44 -4.02
N ARG A 292 17.92 -8.94 -4.32
CA ARG A 292 19.01 -9.76 -4.89
C ARG A 292 19.75 -10.59 -3.85
N LEU A 293 19.76 -10.14 -2.59
CA LEU A 293 20.36 -10.83 -1.45
C LEU A 293 19.36 -11.74 -0.72
N PHE A 294 18.11 -11.64 -1.11
CA PHE A 294 17.04 -12.39 -0.47
C PHE A 294 17.02 -13.84 -0.89
N GLU A 295 16.90 -14.73 0.09
CA GLU A 295 16.73 -16.17 -0.06
C GLU A 295 15.33 -16.56 0.40
N GLY A 296 14.54 -17.16 -0.51
CA GLY A 296 13.17 -17.57 -0.25
C GLY A 296 12.39 -17.73 -1.55
N LYS A 297 11.34 -18.54 -1.53
CA LYS A 297 10.39 -18.68 -2.63
C LYS A 297 9.34 -17.57 -2.55
N VAL A 298 9.41 -16.65 -3.45
CA VAL A 298 8.44 -15.55 -3.53
C VAL A 298 8.08 -15.28 -4.99
N LEU A 299 6.83 -14.94 -5.23
CA LEU A 299 6.27 -14.72 -6.57
C LEU A 299 7.13 -13.78 -7.42
N TRP A 300 7.61 -12.69 -6.84
CA TRP A 300 8.40 -11.70 -7.57
C TRP A 300 9.81 -12.16 -7.97
N LYS A 301 10.36 -13.21 -7.39
CA LYS A 301 11.61 -13.83 -7.87
C LYS A 301 11.40 -14.64 -9.14
N GLU A 302 10.23 -15.21 -9.30
CA GLU A 302 9.86 -16.11 -10.38
C GLU A 302 9.13 -15.38 -11.51
N ASP A 303 8.44 -14.29 -11.18
CA ASP A 303 7.65 -13.52 -12.13
C ASP A 303 8.51 -12.57 -12.97
N ALA A 304 8.55 -12.87 -14.28
CA ALA A 304 9.30 -12.07 -15.25
C ALA A 304 8.76 -10.65 -15.39
N ILE A 305 7.44 -10.47 -15.26
CA ILE A 305 6.77 -9.17 -15.40
C ILE A 305 7.14 -8.28 -14.21
N LEU A 306 7.15 -8.82 -13.00
CA LEU A 306 7.56 -8.05 -11.82
C LEU A 306 9.03 -7.65 -11.89
N LYS A 307 9.92 -8.53 -12.36
CA LYS A 307 11.32 -8.16 -12.61
C LYS A 307 11.44 -7.05 -13.68
N GLN A 308 10.58 -7.09 -14.68
CA GLN A 308 10.52 -6.03 -15.71
C GLN A 308 10.01 -4.70 -15.11
N TYR A 309 8.99 -4.75 -14.25
CA TYR A 309 8.50 -3.57 -13.53
C TYR A 309 9.59 -2.92 -12.69
N LEU A 310 10.30 -3.67 -11.86
CA LEU A 310 11.40 -3.15 -11.05
C LEU A 310 12.53 -2.55 -11.90
N ARG A 311 12.86 -3.17 -13.06
CA ARG A 311 13.82 -2.61 -14.02
C ARG A 311 13.31 -1.29 -14.63
N LYS A 312 12.02 -1.22 -15.01
CA LYS A 312 11.39 -0.03 -15.57
C LYS A 312 11.34 1.08 -14.54
N PHE A 313 10.90 0.77 -13.31
CA PHE A 313 10.93 1.70 -12.20
C PHE A 313 12.34 2.25 -11.95
N ARG A 314 13.34 1.37 -11.86
CA ARG A 314 14.73 1.78 -11.68
C ARG A 314 15.21 2.72 -12.78
N ARG A 315 14.94 2.44 -14.04
CA ARG A 315 15.35 3.31 -15.17
C ARG A 315 14.74 4.70 -15.08
N GLN A 316 13.53 4.80 -14.61
CA GLN A 316 12.77 6.05 -14.59
C GLN A 316 13.03 6.89 -13.34
N PHE A 317 13.12 6.25 -12.19
CA PHE A 317 13.19 6.92 -10.90
C PHE A 317 14.53 6.73 -10.18
N ALA A 318 15.40 5.87 -10.68
CA ALA A 318 16.72 5.65 -10.10
C ALA A 318 17.64 6.80 -10.44
N GLY A 319 17.39 7.92 -9.79
CA GLY A 319 18.40 8.90 -9.55
C GLY A 319 19.52 8.32 -8.66
N LYS A 320 20.27 9.18 -8.02
CA LYS A 320 21.40 8.82 -7.15
C LYS A 320 21.00 8.11 -5.84
N ASN A 321 19.70 7.95 -5.56
CA ASN A 321 19.15 7.55 -4.25
C ASN A 321 18.41 6.20 -4.27
N TYR A 322 18.68 5.34 -5.25
CA TYR A 322 18.07 4.01 -5.35
C TYR A 322 19.15 2.93 -5.53
N TYR A 323 19.31 2.08 -4.53
CA TYR A 323 20.40 1.11 -4.42
C TYR A 323 19.86 -0.31 -4.44
N VAL A 324 20.55 -1.20 -5.16
CA VAL A 324 20.23 -2.63 -5.24
C VAL A 324 21.53 -3.42 -5.13
N PRO A 325 22.01 -3.70 -3.91
CA PRO A 325 23.26 -4.41 -3.69
C PRO A 325 23.18 -5.85 -4.23
N GLN A 326 24.31 -6.31 -4.78
CA GLN A 326 24.45 -7.65 -5.36
C GLN A 326 25.12 -8.61 -4.38
N THR A 327 25.90 -8.07 -3.45
CA THR A 327 26.64 -8.82 -2.44
C THR A 327 26.48 -8.19 -1.06
N ILE A 328 26.76 -8.96 -0.03
CA ILE A 328 26.75 -8.50 1.37
C ILE A 328 27.77 -7.37 1.57
N TYR A 329 28.94 -7.44 0.94
CA TYR A 329 29.96 -6.39 1.02
C TYR A 329 29.44 -5.07 0.42
N GLU A 330 28.82 -5.13 -0.75
CA GLU A 330 28.21 -3.96 -1.39
C GLU A 330 27.11 -3.35 -0.51
N LEU A 331 26.28 -4.19 0.13
CA LEU A 331 25.28 -3.74 1.10
C LEU A 331 25.93 -2.95 2.25
N GLN A 332 26.96 -3.50 2.86
CA GLN A 332 27.67 -2.84 3.98
C GLN A 332 28.32 -1.52 3.56
N ASP A 333 28.93 -1.46 2.39
CA ASP A 333 29.58 -0.24 1.87
C ASP A 333 28.53 0.84 1.59
N ILE A 334 27.39 0.51 0.99
CA ILE A 334 26.27 1.44 0.77
C ILE A 334 25.74 1.96 2.11
N LEU A 335 25.53 1.08 3.10
CA LEU A 335 25.04 1.48 4.42
C LEU A 335 26.00 2.42 5.14
N LYS A 336 27.31 2.15 5.11
CA LYS A 336 28.35 3.02 5.69
C LYS A 336 28.39 4.39 4.99
N TYR A 337 28.32 4.40 3.66
CA TYR A 337 28.29 5.63 2.87
C TYR A 337 27.07 6.49 3.21
N LEU A 338 25.89 5.90 3.28
CA LEU A 338 24.66 6.59 3.65
C LEU A 338 24.70 7.04 5.12
N GLY A 339 25.28 6.23 6.01
CA GLY A 339 25.50 6.57 7.41
C GLY A 339 26.35 7.82 7.61
N GLY A 340 27.45 7.92 6.92
CA GLY A 340 28.32 9.10 6.97
C GLY A 340 27.64 10.38 6.44
N ARG A 341 26.80 10.28 5.43
CA ARG A 341 26.00 11.41 4.93
C ARG A 341 24.99 11.92 5.97
N HIS A 342 24.37 11.04 6.73
CA HIS A 342 23.46 11.44 7.81
C HIS A 342 24.18 12.18 8.94
N GLU A 343 25.37 11.73 9.32
CA GLU A 343 26.19 12.39 10.36
C GLU A 343 26.61 13.81 9.96
N SER A 344 27.10 13.99 8.74
CA SER A 344 27.53 15.32 8.25
C SER A 344 26.35 16.31 8.18
N THR A 345 25.16 15.83 7.90
CA THR A 345 23.96 16.68 7.87
C THR A 345 23.49 17.07 9.26
N ASN A 346 23.62 16.19 10.25
CA ASN A 346 23.25 16.48 11.63
C ASN A 346 24.21 17.49 12.30
N GLN A 347 25.51 17.45 12.00
CA GLN A 347 26.49 18.42 12.53
C GLN A 347 26.22 19.84 12.05
N SER A 348 25.71 20.04 10.86
CA SER A 348 25.37 21.39 10.33
C SER A 348 24.17 22.05 11.02
N PHE A 349 23.35 21.33 11.78
CA PHE A 349 22.19 21.89 12.50
C PHE A 349 22.41 22.13 13.99
N HIS A 350 23.45 21.56 14.60
CA HIS A 350 23.77 21.84 16.01
C HIS A 350 24.37 23.24 16.25
N HIS A 351 24.54 24.03 15.20
CA HIS A 351 25.06 25.42 15.30
C HIS A 351 24.00 26.51 15.35
N TYR A 352 22.69 26.15 15.39
CA TYR A 352 21.63 27.11 15.69
C TYR A 352 21.17 26.95 17.14
N PRO A 353 21.45 27.92 18.04
CA PRO A 353 20.94 27.83 19.41
C PRO A 353 19.42 27.88 19.40
N CYS A 354 18.85 26.94 20.09
CA CYS A 354 17.43 26.90 20.38
C CYS A 354 17.05 28.19 21.12
N LEU A 355 16.35 29.10 20.44
CA LEU A 355 15.78 30.28 21.10
C LEU A 355 14.72 29.79 22.08
N SER A 356 15.13 29.77 23.35
CA SER A 356 14.23 29.49 24.47
C SER A 356 13.04 30.43 24.42
N SER A 357 11.85 29.86 24.43
CA SER A 357 10.58 30.55 24.65
C SER A 357 10.63 31.38 25.92
N ARG A 358 10.75 32.70 25.78
CA ARG A 358 10.43 33.63 26.90
C ARG A 358 8.93 33.52 27.18
N LYS A 359 8.60 33.09 28.39
CA LYS A 359 7.29 33.24 28.98
C LYS A 359 6.96 34.75 28.97
N LEU A 360 5.84 35.11 28.36
CA LEU A 360 5.18 36.38 28.63
C LEU A 360 4.29 36.16 29.85
N SER A 361 4.62 36.89 30.87
CA SER A 361 3.81 37.14 32.07
C SER A 361 2.58 37.99 31.72
#